data_1483485aa7aa012ca973e9834d15fe20
#
_entry.id   1483485aa7aa012ca973e9834d15fe20
#
_cell.length_a   1.000
_cell.length_b   1.000
_cell.length_c   1.000
_cell.angle_alpha   90.00
_cell.angle_beta   90.00
_cell.angle_gamma   90.00
#
_symmetry.space_group_name_H-M   'P 1'
#
loop_
_entity.id
_entity.type
_entity.pdbx_description
1 polymer ?
#
loop_
_entity_poly.entity_id
_entity_poly.type
_entity_poly.pdbx_seq_one_letter_code
_entity_poly.pdbx_strand_id
1 'polypeptide(L)'
;AGNSGDDDWKYIATPADADSALTVGAVTGSGLHRDFSSFGPTSDYRMKPNVVAFGDVMGATKNGIEKAYGTSFSCPLVAGFAACVWEKHPNKSNMEIFKLVERSGSLFPYFDYAHGFGIPKASFFFKDKEKNPTFKIRKVKDSVLVEILDKSYLNTGTQYMFMHVEYDQFNYQKNKRKVLEYYETIYLHRDIPYVINASQYKDRTLRFHLNGYTEKIQL
;
A
#
# COMPACT_ATOMS: atom_id res chain seq x y z
N ALA A 1 10.79 -7.86 3.30
CA ALA A 1 11.01 -7.51 1.87
C ALA A 1 12.48 -7.40 1.54
N GLY A 2 13.33 -7.09 2.51
CA GLY A 2 14.73 -6.73 2.31
C GLY A 2 14.95 -5.23 2.44
N ASN A 3 16.22 -4.81 2.54
CA ASN A 3 16.60 -3.42 2.77
C ASN A 3 17.49 -2.88 1.64
N SER A 4 17.17 -3.21 0.41
CA SER A 4 17.92 -2.82 -0.80
C SER A 4 17.22 -1.75 -1.63
N GLY A 5 16.19 -1.09 -1.09
CA GLY A 5 15.37 -0.14 -1.83
C GLY A 5 16.12 1.10 -2.32
N ASP A 6 17.12 1.53 -1.60
CA ASP A 6 17.98 2.69 -1.87
C ASP A 6 19.37 2.33 -2.41
N ASP A 7 19.65 1.04 -2.63
CA ASP A 7 20.86 0.58 -3.32
C ASP A 7 20.57 0.19 -4.79
N ASP A 8 21.61 -0.22 -5.54
CA ASP A 8 21.50 -0.49 -6.99
C ASP A 8 20.54 -1.64 -7.32
N TRP A 9 20.36 -2.59 -6.39
CA TRP A 9 19.46 -3.73 -6.61
C TRP A 9 17.99 -3.38 -6.53
N LYS A 10 17.56 -2.57 -5.58
CA LYS A 10 16.21 -2.03 -5.32
C LYS A 10 15.11 -3.04 -5.04
N TYR A 11 15.15 -4.23 -5.61
CA TYR A 11 14.03 -5.16 -5.66
C TYR A 11 14.08 -6.23 -4.57
N ILE A 12 12.91 -6.82 -4.32
CA ILE A 12 12.74 -7.96 -3.44
C ILE A 12 13.53 -9.16 -4.00
N ALA A 13 14.30 -9.80 -3.11
CA ALA A 13 15.12 -10.96 -3.41
C ALA A 13 14.67 -12.18 -2.60
N THR A 14 15.19 -13.35 -2.95
CA THR A 14 15.02 -14.59 -2.20
C THR A 14 15.48 -14.43 -0.73
N PRO A 15 14.68 -14.94 0.25
CA PRO A 15 13.48 -15.78 0.12
C PRO A 15 12.16 -14.99 0.11
N ALA A 16 12.19 -13.66 0.11
CA ALA A 16 11.00 -12.84 0.22
C ALA A 16 10.12 -12.86 -1.05
N ASP A 17 10.69 -13.27 -2.17
CA ASP A 17 10.00 -13.50 -3.44
C ASP A 17 9.16 -14.79 -3.48
N ALA A 18 9.31 -15.69 -2.51
CA ALA A 18 8.56 -16.95 -2.48
C ALA A 18 7.04 -16.70 -2.46
N ASP A 19 6.28 -17.49 -3.24
CA ASP A 19 4.84 -17.34 -3.42
C ASP A 19 4.07 -17.43 -2.09
N SER A 20 4.38 -18.44 -1.29
CA SER A 20 3.70 -18.73 -0.02
C SER A 20 4.28 -17.99 1.19
N ALA A 21 5.25 -17.10 1.00
CA ALA A 21 5.79 -16.26 2.06
C ALA A 21 5.03 -14.94 2.14
N LEU A 22 4.59 -14.56 3.35
CA LEU A 22 4.02 -13.25 3.61
C LEU A 22 5.15 -12.21 3.69
N THR A 23 5.37 -11.49 2.61
CA THR A 23 6.47 -10.54 2.47
C THR A 23 6.05 -9.18 3.02
N VAL A 24 6.86 -8.64 3.92
CA VAL A 24 6.57 -7.39 4.65
C VAL A 24 7.57 -6.32 4.29
N GLY A 25 7.08 -5.20 3.76
CA GLY A 25 7.87 -3.98 3.53
C GLY A 25 7.85 -3.05 4.75
N ALA A 26 8.62 -1.98 4.68
CA ALA A 26 8.76 -1.00 5.75
C ALA A 26 8.17 0.36 5.38
N VAL A 27 7.44 0.96 6.33
CA VAL A 27 6.91 2.33 6.22
C VAL A 27 7.25 3.16 7.45
N THR A 28 7.18 4.48 7.29
CA THR A 28 7.28 5.46 8.38
C THR A 28 6.05 5.43 9.28
N GLY A 29 6.07 6.15 10.40
CA GLY A 29 4.90 6.36 11.26
C GLY A 29 3.73 7.05 10.56
N SER A 30 3.95 7.78 9.47
CA SER A 30 2.92 8.38 8.61
C SER A 30 2.41 7.43 7.51
N GLY A 31 2.97 6.21 7.40
CA GLY A 31 2.55 5.22 6.41
C GLY A 31 3.20 5.36 5.03
N LEU A 32 4.22 6.23 4.90
CA LEU A 32 5.00 6.37 3.67
C LEU A 32 6.09 5.29 3.59
N HIS A 33 6.34 4.80 2.39
CA HIS A 33 7.42 3.86 2.12
C HIS A 33 8.77 4.36 2.63
N ARG A 34 9.55 3.48 3.24
CA ARG A 34 10.93 3.78 3.64
C ARG A 34 11.87 3.47 2.48
N ASP A 35 12.74 4.41 2.16
CA ASP A 35 13.64 4.35 1.00
C ASP A 35 14.45 3.04 0.94
N PHE A 36 14.92 2.57 2.09
CA PHE A 36 15.64 1.29 2.18
C PHE A 36 14.78 0.06 1.91
N SER A 37 13.44 0.12 2.06
CA SER A 37 12.59 -1.06 1.89
C SER A 37 12.55 -1.50 0.44
N SER A 38 12.92 -2.76 0.15
CA SER A 38 12.93 -3.28 -1.21
C SER A 38 11.54 -3.25 -1.86
N PHE A 39 11.51 -2.95 -3.15
CA PHE A 39 10.31 -2.86 -3.97
C PHE A 39 9.98 -4.18 -4.66
N GLY A 40 8.70 -4.40 -4.98
CA GLY A 40 8.30 -5.34 -6.01
C GLY A 40 8.44 -4.74 -7.43
N PRO A 41 8.06 -5.49 -8.44
CA PRO A 41 7.58 -6.88 -8.37
C PRO A 41 8.69 -7.88 -8.09
N THR A 42 8.33 -9.17 -7.96
CA THR A 42 9.31 -10.25 -8.08
C THR A 42 9.82 -10.34 -9.53
N SER A 43 10.90 -11.10 -9.77
CA SER A 43 11.49 -11.28 -11.11
C SER A 43 10.51 -11.86 -12.13
N ASP A 44 9.51 -12.62 -11.67
CA ASP A 44 8.41 -13.17 -12.46
C ASP A 44 7.11 -12.34 -12.38
N TYR A 45 7.22 -11.07 -11.99
CA TYR A 45 6.15 -10.06 -11.95
C TYR A 45 4.98 -10.38 -11.00
N ARG A 46 5.20 -11.16 -9.93
CA ARG A 46 4.20 -11.32 -8.87
C ARG A 46 4.13 -10.09 -7.97
N MET A 47 2.95 -9.87 -7.39
CA MET A 47 2.67 -8.75 -6.48
C MET A 47 3.34 -8.98 -5.12
N LYS A 48 4.41 -8.24 -4.84
CA LYS A 48 5.14 -8.17 -3.58
C LYS A 48 5.58 -6.71 -3.33
N PRO A 49 5.80 -6.28 -2.05
CA PRO A 49 5.48 -7.01 -0.81
C PRO A 49 3.98 -7.24 -0.69
N ASN A 50 3.55 -8.15 0.21
CA ASN A 50 2.12 -8.36 0.44
C ASN A 50 1.51 -7.23 1.27
N VAL A 51 2.18 -6.84 2.34
CA VAL A 51 1.78 -5.79 3.28
C VAL A 51 3.01 -5.04 3.78
N VAL A 52 2.78 -3.97 4.53
CA VAL A 52 3.84 -3.20 5.18
C VAL A 52 3.54 -3.00 6.67
N ALA A 53 4.59 -2.71 7.44
CA ALA A 53 4.47 -2.24 8.81
C ALA A 53 5.58 -1.23 9.13
N PHE A 54 5.56 -0.65 10.33
CA PHE A 54 6.57 0.33 10.72
C PHE A 54 7.97 -0.28 10.73
N GLY A 55 8.88 0.34 10.00
CA GLY A 55 10.28 -0.04 9.94
C GLY A 55 11.21 0.86 10.75
N ASP A 56 10.66 1.90 11.37
CA ASP A 56 11.36 2.82 12.27
C ASP A 56 10.93 2.49 13.70
N VAL A 57 11.86 2.05 14.52
CA VAL A 57 11.58 1.64 15.91
C VAL A 57 12.58 2.21 16.88
N MET A 58 12.21 2.23 18.16
CA MET A 58 13.14 2.39 19.26
C MET A 58 13.51 1.00 19.76
N GLY A 59 14.76 0.61 19.55
CA GLY A 59 15.29 -0.71 19.90
C GLY A 59 16.23 -0.66 21.11
N ALA A 60 16.24 -1.71 21.92
CA ALA A 60 17.22 -1.89 22.97
C ALA A 60 18.56 -2.34 22.35
N THR A 61 19.63 -1.64 22.67
CA THR A 61 21.00 -1.95 22.30
C THR A 61 21.85 -2.11 23.55
N LYS A 62 23.10 -2.53 23.39
CA LYS A 62 24.04 -2.59 24.53
C LYS A 62 24.35 -1.21 25.15
N ASN A 63 24.07 -0.13 24.42
CA ASN A 63 24.31 1.25 24.86
C ASN A 63 23.03 1.95 25.36
N GLY A 64 21.89 1.26 25.37
CA GLY A 64 20.58 1.82 25.80
C GLY A 64 19.50 1.66 24.74
N ILE A 65 18.56 2.61 24.70
CA ILE A 65 17.48 2.62 23.71
C ILE A 65 17.87 3.56 22.57
N GLU A 66 17.96 3.03 21.37
CA GLU A 66 18.37 3.77 20.18
C GLU A 66 17.37 3.58 19.03
N LYS A 67 17.39 4.51 18.07
CA LYS A 67 16.63 4.35 16.84
C LYS A 67 17.22 3.23 15.99
N ALA A 68 16.38 2.34 15.50
CA ALA A 68 16.73 1.27 14.59
C ALA A 68 15.78 1.25 13.39
N TYR A 69 16.30 0.84 12.23
CA TYR A 69 15.59 0.88 10.96
C TYR A 69 15.73 -0.47 10.24
N GLY A 70 14.68 -0.89 9.55
CA GLY A 70 14.74 -2.09 8.73
C GLY A 70 13.40 -2.82 8.62
N THR A 71 13.22 -3.55 7.53
CA THR A 71 12.12 -4.50 7.35
C THR A 71 12.17 -5.64 8.36
N SER A 72 13.33 -5.87 9.01
CA SER A 72 13.51 -6.80 10.13
C SER A 72 12.66 -6.44 11.35
N PHE A 73 12.25 -5.16 11.50
CA PHE A 73 11.33 -4.71 12.55
C PHE A 73 9.88 -4.75 12.10
N SER A 74 9.61 -4.52 10.82
CA SER A 74 8.27 -4.61 10.24
C SER A 74 7.74 -6.05 10.26
N CYS A 75 8.59 -7.01 9.94
CA CYS A 75 8.23 -8.42 9.82
C CYS A 75 7.62 -9.00 11.10
N PRO A 76 8.24 -8.88 12.31
CA PRO A 76 7.68 -9.42 13.55
C PRO A 76 6.36 -8.75 13.95
N LEU A 77 6.13 -7.49 13.61
CA LEU A 77 4.84 -6.82 13.85
C LEU A 77 3.72 -7.50 13.08
N VAL A 78 3.95 -7.81 11.81
CA VAL A 78 2.96 -8.53 10.98
C VAL A 78 2.84 -9.99 11.39
N ALA A 79 3.93 -10.64 11.81
CA ALA A 79 3.89 -12.01 12.33
C ALA A 79 3.01 -12.10 13.60
N GLY A 80 3.17 -11.17 14.54
CA GLY A 80 2.32 -11.08 15.73
C GLY A 80 0.86 -10.79 15.37
N PHE A 81 0.61 -9.90 14.43
CA PHE A 81 -0.73 -9.64 13.92
C PHE A 81 -1.37 -10.90 13.31
N ALA A 82 -0.63 -11.63 12.47
CA ALA A 82 -1.09 -12.86 11.85
C ALA A 82 -1.42 -13.95 12.89
N ALA A 83 -0.62 -14.04 13.97
CA ALA A 83 -0.91 -14.94 15.09
C ALA A 83 -2.23 -14.60 15.77
N CYS A 84 -2.51 -13.32 16.06
CA CYS A 84 -3.79 -12.87 16.62
C CYS A 84 -4.97 -13.14 15.66
N VAL A 85 -4.77 -12.96 14.35
CA VAL A 85 -5.78 -13.30 13.34
C VAL A 85 -6.05 -14.80 13.34
N TRP A 86 -5.02 -15.64 13.48
CA TRP A 86 -5.16 -17.09 13.50
C TRP A 86 -5.86 -17.57 14.79
N GLU A 87 -5.51 -16.99 15.93
CA GLU A 87 -6.21 -17.25 17.19
C GLU A 87 -7.72 -16.97 17.07
N LYS A 88 -8.09 -15.87 16.42
CA LYS A 88 -9.51 -15.53 16.14
C LYS A 88 -10.17 -16.48 15.15
N HIS A 89 -9.41 -17.13 14.28
CA HIS A 89 -9.90 -18.00 13.21
C HIS A 89 -9.19 -19.36 13.20
N PRO A 90 -9.28 -20.17 14.30
CA PRO A 90 -8.45 -21.36 14.50
C PRO A 90 -8.66 -22.47 13.46
N ASN A 91 -9.82 -22.47 12.79
CA ASN A 91 -10.17 -23.47 11.78
C ASN A 91 -9.70 -23.11 10.35
N LYS A 92 -9.00 -21.98 10.19
CA LYS A 92 -8.48 -21.55 8.89
C LYS A 92 -7.08 -22.08 8.65
N SER A 93 -6.81 -22.43 7.40
CA SER A 93 -5.47 -22.80 6.95
C SER A 93 -4.52 -21.57 6.97
N ASN A 94 -3.21 -21.84 6.96
CA ASN A 94 -2.19 -20.80 6.87
C ASN A 94 -2.42 -19.86 5.66
N MET A 95 -2.81 -20.40 4.48
CA MET A 95 -3.07 -19.59 3.28
C MET A 95 -4.37 -18.77 3.38
N GLU A 96 -5.37 -19.23 4.13
CA GLU A 96 -6.55 -18.42 4.42
C GLU A 96 -6.21 -17.27 5.37
N ILE A 97 -5.37 -17.52 6.39
CA ILE A 97 -4.86 -16.45 7.27
C ILE A 97 -4.02 -15.45 6.48
N PHE A 98 -3.14 -15.93 5.60
CA PHE A 98 -2.37 -15.10 4.67
C PHE A 98 -3.29 -14.12 3.90
N LYS A 99 -4.35 -14.65 3.28
CA LYS A 99 -5.34 -13.85 2.53
C LYS A 99 -6.11 -12.88 3.43
N LEU A 100 -6.41 -13.25 4.67
CA LEU A 100 -7.07 -12.35 5.64
C LEU A 100 -6.14 -11.18 6.02
N VAL A 101 -4.85 -11.43 6.21
CA VAL A 101 -3.86 -10.38 6.48
C VAL A 101 -3.78 -9.41 5.31
N GLU A 102 -3.66 -9.88 4.06
CA GLU A 102 -3.70 -9.02 2.87
C GLU A 102 -4.97 -8.17 2.81
N ARG A 103 -6.14 -8.80 2.98
CA ARG A 103 -7.45 -8.12 2.92
C ARG A 103 -7.66 -7.09 4.03
N SER A 104 -6.99 -7.26 5.17
CA SER A 104 -7.03 -6.31 6.28
C SER A 104 -6.13 -5.08 6.05
N GLY A 105 -5.34 -5.07 5.01
CA GLY A 105 -4.44 -3.98 4.66
C GLY A 105 -5.17 -2.65 4.43
N SER A 106 -4.55 -1.57 4.88
CA SER A 106 -5.12 -0.22 4.85
C SER A 106 -5.42 0.29 3.43
N LEU A 107 -4.75 -0.26 2.43
CA LEU A 107 -4.91 0.08 1.02
C LEU A 107 -5.82 -0.89 0.26
N PHE A 108 -6.15 -2.07 0.83
CA PHE A 108 -6.95 -3.07 0.12
C PHE A 108 -8.30 -2.51 -0.37
N PRO A 109 -8.72 -2.76 -1.63
CA PRO A 109 -8.10 -3.59 -2.67
C PRO A 109 -7.08 -2.88 -3.57
N TYR A 110 -6.68 -1.66 -3.23
CA TYR A 110 -5.57 -0.96 -3.88
C TYR A 110 -4.26 -1.67 -3.54
N PHE A 111 -3.34 -1.76 -4.50
CA PHE A 111 -2.04 -2.40 -4.34
C PHE A 111 -0.98 -1.61 -5.10
N ASP A 112 0.19 -1.43 -4.52
CA ASP A 112 1.39 -0.99 -5.21
C ASP A 112 2.63 -1.78 -4.80
N TYR A 113 3.72 -1.65 -5.56
CA TYR A 113 4.94 -2.41 -5.33
C TYR A 113 5.82 -1.89 -4.19
N ALA A 114 5.48 -0.77 -3.57
CA ALA A 114 6.14 -0.23 -2.39
C ALA A 114 5.42 -0.61 -1.09
N HIS A 115 4.10 -0.51 -1.09
CA HIS A 115 3.26 -0.67 0.11
C HIS A 115 2.49 -2.00 0.16
N GLY A 116 2.46 -2.78 -0.93
CA GLY A 116 1.59 -3.93 -1.01
C GLY A 116 0.12 -3.51 -0.82
N PHE A 117 -0.63 -4.25 -0.01
CA PHE A 117 -1.98 -3.87 0.42
C PHE A 117 -2.00 -2.91 1.63
N GLY A 118 -0.85 -2.34 2.00
CA GLY A 118 -0.72 -1.40 3.11
C GLY A 118 -0.58 -2.06 4.48
N ILE A 119 -0.80 -1.29 5.54
CA ILE A 119 -0.66 -1.75 6.94
C ILE A 119 -1.89 -2.56 7.33
N PRO A 120 -1.74 -3.82 7.81
CA PRO A 120 -2.84 -4.63 8.32
C PRO A 120 -3.56 -3.94 9.49
N LYS A 121 -4.89 -3.91 9.45
CA LYS A 121 -5.74 -3.23 10.44
C LYS A 121 -6.62 -4.23 11.21
N ALA A 122 -6.50 -4.27 12.54
CA ALA A 122 -7.33 -5.09 13.41
C ALA A 122 -8.82 -4.73 13.29
N SER A 123 -9.15 -3.46 13.05
CA SER A 123 -10.52 -3.00 12.86
C SER A 123 -11.26 -3.68 11.72
N PHE A 124 -10.56 -4.26 10.75
CA PHE A 124 -11.15 -5.05 9.66
C PHE A 124 -11.96 -6.24 10.21
N PHE A 125 -11.54 -6.83 11.33
CA PHE A 125 -12.18 -8.00 11.92
C PHE A 125 -13.32 -7.69 12.89
N PHE A 126 -13.59 -6.39 13.14
CA PHE A 126 -14.58 -5.95 14.14
C PHE A 126 -15.64 -5.01 13.57
N LYS A 127 -15.56 -4.64 12.30
CA LYS A 127 -16.50 -3.68 11.70
C LYS A 127 -17.09 -4.25 10.42
N ASP A 128 -18.40 -4.53 10.45
CA ASP A 128 -19.25 -4.53 9.25
C ASP A 128 -19.58 -3.07 8.93
N LYS A 129 -18.79 -2.40 8.10
CA LYS A 129 -19.14 -1.05 7.65
C LYS A 129 -18.98 -0.95 6.14
N GLU A 130 -20.05 -0.53 5.49
CA GLU A 130 -19.98 0.09 4.17
C GLU A 130 -18.93 1.21 4.20
N LYS A 131 -18.04 1.21 3.21
CA LYS A 131 -17.02 2.25 3.09
C LYS A 131 -17.69 3.50 2.53
N ASN A 132 -17.96 4.48 3.38
CA ASN A 132 -18.43 5.77 2.93
C ASN A 132 -17.36 6.43 2.04
N PRO A 133 -17.76 7.10 0.95
CA PRO A 133 -16.83 7.86 0.13
C PRO A 133 -16.09 8.90 0.98
N THR A 134 -14.75 8.84 0.95
CA THR A 134 -13.88 9.81 1.64
C THR A 134 -13.47 10.95 0.72
N PHE A 135 -13.60 10.75 -0.58
CA PHE A 135 -13.33 11.73 -1.63
C PHE A 135 -14.22 11.47 -2.85
N LYS A 136 -14.19 12.41 -3.79
CA LYS A 136 -14.88 12.33 -5.07
C LYS A 136 -13.95 12.77 -6.19
N ILE A 137 -13.99 12.09 -7.32
CA ILE A 137 -13.24 12.48 -8.51
C ILE A 137 -14.15 12.92 -9.64
N ARG A 138 -13.72 13.93 -10.39
CA ARG A 138 -14.44 14.44 -11.58
C ARG A 138 -13.44 14.82 -12.66
N LYS A 139 -13.72 14.45 -13.91
CA LYS A 139 -12.98 14.94 -15.06
C LYS A 139 -13.61 16.25 -15.53
N VAL A 140 -12.78 17.28 -15.67
CA VAL A 140 -13.17 18.59 -16.17
C VAL A 140 -12.14 19.02 -17.22
N LYS A 141 -12.52 18.96 -18.50
CA LYS A 141 -11.62 19.20 -19.65
C LYS A 141 -10.36 18.33 -19.53
N ASP A 142 -9.19 18.95 -19.47
CA ASP A 142 -7.89 18.31 -19.40
C ASP A 142 -7.40 18.11 -17.95
N SER A 143 -8.31 18.14 -16.98
CA SER A 143 -7.98 17.99 -15.56
C SER A 143 -8.86 16.97 -14.87
N VAL A 144 -8.29 16.28 -13.89
CA VAL A 144 -9.00 15.49 -12.89
C VAL A 144 -9.02 16.28 -11.59
N LEU A 145 -10.22 16.56 -11.10
CA LEU A 145 -10.43 17.21 -9.81
C LEU A 145 -10.70 16.16 -8.74
N VAL A 146 -9.96 16.20 -7.64
CA VAL A 146 -10.13 15.36 -6.47
C VAL A 146 -10.59 16.22 -5.30
N GLU A 147 -11.80 16.01 -4.85
CA GLU A 147 -12.44 16.72 -3.75
C GLU A 147 -12.51 15.82 -2.52
N ILE A 148 -11.94 16.27 -1.40
CA ILE A 148 -11.99 15.54 -0.13
C ILE A 148 -13.33 15.83 0.55
N LEU A 149 -14.11 14.77 0.81
CA LEU A 149 -15.43 14.87 1.42
C LEU A 149 -15.37 14.91 2.95
N ASP A 150 -14.46 14.14 3.54
CA ASP A 150 -14.24 14.16 4.99
C ASP A 150 -13.06 15.08 5.34
N LYS A 151 -13.39 16.30 5.74
CA LYS A 151 -12.41 17.34 6.07
C LYS A 151 -11.56 17.06 7.31
N SER A 152 -11.94 16.07 8.13
CA SER A 152 -11.12 15.65 9.28
C SER A 152 -9.73 15.17 8.86
N TYR A 153 -9.58 14.68 7.63
CA TYR A 153 -8.28 14.28 7.08
C TYR A 153 -7.35 15.46 6.76
N LEU A 154 -7.86 16.66 6.62
CA LEU A 154 -7.08 17.86 6.28
C LEU A 154 -6.37 18.48 7.49
N ASN A 155 -6.80 18.14 8.70
CA ASN A 155 -6.33 18.78 9.93
C ASN A 155 -5.25 18.01 10.69
N THR A 156 -4.87 16.83 10.22
CA THR A 156 -3.95 15.95 10.96
C THR A 156 -2.48 16.17 10.63
N GLY A 157 -2.16 16.95 9.59
CA GLY A 157 -0.79 17.25 9.17
C GLY A 157 0.03 16.06 8.64
N THR A 158 -0.58 14.86 8.55
CA THR A 158 0.12 13.62 8.18
C THR A 158 -0.70 12.71 7.27
N GLN A 159 -1.74 13.23 6.64
CA GLN A 159 -2.60 12.41 5.77
C GLN A 159 -2.17 12.50 4.31
N TYR A 160 -2.13 11.34 3.68
CA TYR A 160 -1.82 11.17 2.28
C TYR A 160 -2.92 10.39 1.56
N MET A 161 -3.23 10.81 0.34
CA MET A 161 -3.96 10.04 -0.63
C MET A 161 -2.96 9.32 -1.53
N PHE A 162 -3.23 8.08 -1.86
CA PHE A 162 -2.42 7.31 -2.81
C PHE A 162 -3.06 7.36 -4.19
N MET A 163 -2.25 7.56 -5.22
CA MET A 163 -2.67 7.52 -6.61
C MET A 163 -1.84 6.48 -7.36
N HIS A 164 -2.51 5.57 -8.01
CA HIS A 164 -1.95 4.62 -8.97
C HIS A 164 -2.10 5.13 -10.38
N VAL A 165 -1.06 5.02 -11.17
CA VAL A 165 -1.11 5.17 -12.63
C VAL A 165 -0.98 3.79 -13.25
N GLU A 166 -2.02 3.36 -13.95
CA GLU A 166 -2.13 2.04 -14.55
C GLU A 166 -2.33 2.15 -16.06
N TYR A 167 -1.76 1.23 -16.81
CA TYR A 167 -2.00 1.08 -18.24
C TYR A 167 -2.47 -0.32 -18.60
N ASP A 168 -3.08 -0.46 -19.77
CA ASP A 168 -3.52 -1.74 -20.30
C ASP A 168 -2.39 -2.42 -21.07
N GLN A 169 -1.96 -3.57 -20.59
CA GLN A 169 -1.03 -4.44 -21.30
C GLN A 169 -1.77 -5.65 -21.87
N PHE A 170 -1.47 -6.00 -23.12
CA PHE A 170 -2.01 -7.21 -23.77
C PHE A 170 -0.95 -8.30 -23.75
N ASN A 171 -1.34 -9.50 -23.33
CA ASN A 171 -0.50 -10.68 -23.47
C ASN A 171 -0.58 -11.27 -24.89
N TYR A 172 0.25 -12.29 -25.20
CA TYR A 172 0.25 -12.98 -26.50
C TYR A 172 -1.11 -13.58 -26.89
N GLN A 173 -1.99 -13.87 -25.92
CA GLN A 173 -3.35 -14.37 -26.12
C GLN A 173 -4.40 -13.26 -26.26
N LYS A 174 -3.98 -11.99 -26.38
CA LYS A 174 -4.83 -10.79 -26.40
C LYS A 174 -5.67 -10.57 -25.14
N ASN A 175 -5.32 -11.21 -24.03
CA ASN A 175 -5.95 -10.93 -22.75
C ASN A 175 -5.43 -9.60 -22.20
N LYS A 176 -6.35 -8.73 -21.83
CA LYS A 176 -6.09 -7.42 -21.28
C LYS A 176 -5.75 -7.53 -19.80
N ARG A 177 -4.61 -6.96 -19.39
CA ARG A 177 -4.20 -6.86 -17.98
C ARG A 177 -3.90 -5.41 -17.64
N LYS A 178 -4.38 -4.95 -16.50
CA LYS A 178 -3.96 -3.67 -15.91
C LYS A 178 -2.59 -3.85 -15.26
N VAL A 179 -1.66 -3.00 -15.62
CA VAL A 179 -0.30 -2.99 -15.07
C VAL A 179 -0.06 -1.65 -14.39
N LEU A 180 0.45 -1.69 -13.18
CA LEU A 180 0.90 -0.51 -12.46
C LEU A 180 2.15 0.05 -13.16
N GLU A 181 2.11 1.31 -13.58
CA GLU A 181 3.25 2.03 -14.13
C GLU A 181 4.07 2.64 -12.99
N TYR A 182 3.42 3.43 -12.14
CA TYR A 182 3.98 3.98 -10.91
C TYR A 182 2.87 4.43 -9.96
N TYR A 183 3.25 4.80 -8.75
CA TYR A 183 2.34 5.38 -7.76
C TYR A 183 2.85 6.77 -7.33
N GLU A 184 1.93 7.58 -6.86
CA GLU A 184 2.20 8.88 -6.25
C GLU A 184 1.48 8.99 -4.91
N THR A 185 2.03 9.82 -4.02
CA THR A 185 1.38 10.20 -2.77
C THR A 185 1.04 11.70 -2.80
N ILE A 186 -0.22 12.02 -2.56
CA ILE A 186 -0.73 13.39 -2.52
C ILE A 186 -0.90 13.79 -1.06
N TYR A 187 -0.13 14.78 -0.62
CA TYR A 187 -0.26 15.32 0.74
C TYR A 187 -1.53 16.15 0.88
N LEU A 188 -2.38 15.80 1.86
CA LEU A 188 -3.66 16.46 2.08
C LEU A 188 -3.50 17.60 3.10
N HIS A 189 -3.45 18.83 2.62
CA HIS A 189 -3.26 20.03 3.44
C HIS A 189 -4.18 21.19 3.08
N ARG A 190 -5.08 21.01 2.09
CA ARG A 190 -5.94 22.08 1.57
C ARG A 190 -7.40 21.64 1.52
N ASP A 191 -8.30 22.54 1.89
CA ASP A 191 -9.75 22.37 1.71
C ASP A 191 -10.22 22.91 0.34
N ILE A 192 -9.47 22.59 -0.70
CA ILE A 192 -9.80 22.88 -2.10
C ILE A 192 -9.55 21.63 -2.93
N PRO A 193 -10.23 21.43 -4.05
CA PRO A 193 -9.98 20.28 -4.91
C PRO A 193 -8.53 20.24 -5.38
N TYR A 194 -7.93 19.05 -5.34
CA TYR A 194 -6.63 18.79 -5.93
C TYR A 194 -6.79 18.66 -7.44
N VAL A 195 -5.98 19.38 -8.20
CA VAL A 195 -6.06 19.44 -9.66
C VAL A 195 -4.91 18.64 -10.24
N ILE A 196 -5.23 17.60 -11.00
CA ILE A 196 -4.27 16.74 -11.69
C ILE A 196 -4.42 16.96 -13.18
N ASN A 197 -3.33 17.28 -13.87
CA ASN A 197 -3.34 17.49 -15.31
C ASN A 197 -3.54 16.16 -16.04
N ALA A 198 -4.73 15.93 -16.60
CA ALA A 198 -5.10 14.67 -17.26
C ALA A 198 -4.30 14.42 -18.56
N SER A 199 -3.80 15.44 -19.20
CA SER A 199 -3.04 15.29 -20.47
C SER A 199 -1.72 14.53 -20.28
N GLN A 200 -1.16 14.52 -19.05
CA GLN A 200 0.05 13.75 -18.71
C GLN A 200 -0.21 12.24 -18.64
N TYR A 201 -1.49 11.83 -18.50
CA TYR A 201 -1.90 10.46 -18.26
C TYR A 201 -2.80 9.90 -19.37
N LYS A 202 -2.58 10.35 -20.60
CA LYS A 202 -3.35 9.89 -21.76
C LYS A 202 -3.29 8.36 -21.89
N ASP A 203 -4.45 7.73 -22.12
CA ASP A 203 -4.62 6.28 -22.20
C ASP A 203 -4.24 5.53 -20.91
N ARG A 204 -4.28 6.21 -19.76
CA ARG A 204 -4.02 5.64 -18.43
C ARG A 204 -5.30 5.57 -17.59
N THR A 205 -5.30 4.70 -16.61
CA THR A 205 -6.27 4.69 -15.52
C THR A 205 -5.62 5.25 -14.28
N LEU A 206 -6.19 6.29 -13.71
CA LEU A 206 -5.81 6.77 -12.39
C LEU A 206 -6.73 6.10 -11.35
N ARG A 207 -6.12 5.48 -10.33
CA ARG A 207 -6.82 4.88 -9.22
C ARG A 207 -6.40 5.58 -7.93
N PHE A 208 -7.34 6.18 -7.25
CA PHE A 208 -7.12 6.92 -6.01
C PHE A 208 -7.57 6.08 -4.82
N HIS A 209 -6.87 6.23 -3.70
CA HIS A 209 -7.21 5.59 -2.45
C HIS A 209 -6.99 6.54 -1.26
N LEU A 210 -8.00 6.64 -0.40
CA LEU A 210 -7.92 7.37 0.87
C LEU A 210 -8.73 6.64 1.94
N ASN A 211 -8.06 6.22 3.00
CA ASN A 211 -8.64 5.61 4.20
C ASN A 211 -9.68 4.50 3.93
N GLY A 212 -9.32 3.56 3.05
CA GLY A 212 -10.14 2.39 2.74
C GLY A 212 -11.16 2.59 1.61
N TYR A 213 -11.33 3.81 1.09
CA TYR A 213 -12.14 4.07 -0.10
C TYR A 213 -11.25 4.19 -1.34
N THR A 214 -11.68 3.57 -2.42
CA THR A 214 -10.94 3.56 -3.70
C THR A 214 -11.87 3.93 -4.84
N GLU A 215 -11.45 4.86 -5.67
CA GLU A 215 -12.15 5.26 -6.88
C GLU A 215 -11.15 5.35 -8.05
N LYS A 216 -11.62 5.15 -9.28
CA LYS A 216 -10.76 5.17 -10.48
C LYS A 216 -11.41 5.95 -11.61
N ILE A 217 -10.57 6.52 -12.47
CA ILE A 217 -10.99 7.20 -13.69
C ILE A 217 -10.07 6.79 -14.86
N GLN A 218 -10.68 6.49 -15.99
CA GLN A 218 -9.98 6.24 -17.26
C GLN A 218 -9.82 7.58 -17.99
N LEU A 219 -8.61 7.88 -18.50
CA LEU A 219 -8.28 9.11 -19.22
C LEU A 219 -8.10 8.89 -20.70
#